data_eede7f47766e8fdf17b028fd14ce103c
#
_entry.id   eede7f47766e8fdf17b028fd14ce103c
#
_cell.length_a   1.000
_cell.length_b   1.000
_cell.length_c   1.000
_cell.angle_alpha   90.00
_cell.angle_beta   90.00
_cell.angle_gamma   90.00
#
_symmetry.space_group_name_H-M   'P 1'
#
loop_
_entity.id
_entity.type
_entity.pdbx_description
1 polymer ?
#
loop_
_entity_poly.entity_id
_entity_poly.type
_entity_poly.pdbx_seq_one_letter_code
_entity_poly.pdbx_strand_id
1 'polypeptide(L)'
;PLDFAIYNDTTFIIPDYSGENRLCWLNDDGELVKKIGAIPSINNQTLRKARPALAQAWRSFIDYNSHNGVLAMVTQLGEVLEVYNLKDSTEVIRIGENGEPKFKIFEGYGIPSGIMGFSDVQVTDNAIYAVFHGTTFKEIVKHNGHLPDGGKYIYVFSLKGEPLYKYVLDHYVYGFWVDEATKTIIATDINNDQPIVRFQCG
;
A
#
# COMPACT_ATOMS: atom_id res chain seq x y z
N PRO A 1 9.22 -5.35 -8.74
CA PRO A 1 8.03 -4.92 -7.99
C PRO A 1 8.44 -4.33 -6.64
N LEU A 2 7.58 -3.45 -6.07
CA LEU A 2 7.78 -2.96 -4.71
C LEU A 2 7.46 -4.05 -3.69
N ASP A 3 6.51 -4.92 -4.05
CA ASP A 3 5.95 -5.91 -3.17
C ASP A 3 5.34 -7.07 -3.93
N PHE A 4 5.09 -8.19 -3.25
CA PHE A 4 4.40 -9.35 -3.80
C PHE A 4 3.70 -10.13 -2.69
N ALA A 5 2.67 -10.88 -3.04
CA ALA A 5 2.01 -11.82 -2.15
C ALA A 5 2.01 -13.24 -2.74
N ILE A 6 2.12 -14.24 -1.88
CA ILE A 6 2.04 -15.65 -2.26
C ILE A 6 0.56 -16.04 -2.32
N TYR A 7 0.06 -16.40 -3.51
CA TYR A 7 -1.32 -16.81 -3.68
C TYR A 7 -1.50 -18.31 -3.35
N ASN A 8 -0.61 -19.13 -3.86
CA ASN A 8 -0.50 -20.57 -3.58
C ASN A 8 0.92 -21.05 -3.91
N ASP A 9 1.16 -22.37 -3.85
CA ASP A 9 2.48 -22.97 -4.01
C ASP A 9 3.18 -22.65 -5.35
N THR A 10 2.43 -22.25 -6.38
CA THR A 10 2.95 -22.04 -7.76
C THR A 10 2.57 -20.68 -8.34
N THR A 11 1.94 -19.79 -7.55
CA THR A 11 1.43 -18.53 -8.09
C THR A 11 1.64 -17.37 -7.12
N PHE A 12 2.12 -16.27 -7.66
CA PHE A 12 2.35 -15.01 -6.96
C PHE A 12 1.41 -13.93 -7.47
N ILE A 13 1.05 -13.00 -6.59
CA ILE A 13 0.33 -11.78 -6.94
C ILE A 13 1.32 -10.63 -6.81
N ILE A 14 1.35 -9.75 -7.80
CA ILE A 14 2.13 -8.51 -7.74
C ILE A 14 1.28 -7.33 -8.19
N PRO A 15 1.57 -6.10 -7.74
CA PRO A 15 1.01 -4.90 -8.33
C PRO A 15 1.37 -4.83 -9.83
N ASP A 16 0.40 -4.50 -10.68
CA ASP A 16 0.65 -4.36 -12.12
C ASP A 16 1.28 -3.00 -12.44
N TYR A 17 2.42 -3.01 -13.12
CA TYR A 17 3.16 -1.82 -13.51
C TYR A 17 2.96 -1.42 -14.97
N SER A 18 1.94 -1.95 -15.64
CA SER A 18 1.60 -1.59 -17.02
C SER A 18 0.94 -0.20 -17.15
N GLY A 19 0.42 0.33 -16.04
CA GLY A 19 -0.36 1.57 -16.04
C GLY A 19 -1.80 1.38 -16.50
N GLU A 20 -2.30 0.16 -16.51
CA GLU A 20 -3.67 -0.19 -16.88
C GLU A 20 -4.41 -0.91 -15.76
N ASN A 21 -3.86 -2.02 -15.30
CA ASN A 21 -4.45 -2.85 -14.26
C ASN A 21 -3.84 -2.54 -12.89
N ARG A 22 -4.45 -3.11 -11.86
CA ARG A 22 -3.94 -2.98 -10.49
C ARG A 22 -3.08 -4.16 -10.09
N LEU A 23 -3.48 -5.35 -10.42
CA LEU A 23 -2.86 -6.60 -10.01
C LEU A 23 -2.63 -7.53 -11.19
N CYS A 24 -1.53 -8.29 -11.13
CA CYS A 24 -1.30 -9.43 -12.00
C CYS A 24 -0.83 -10.64 -11.21
N TRP A 25 -1.19 -11.82 -11.72
CA TRP A 25 -0.77 -13.13 -11.23
C TRP A 25 0.31 -13.68 -12.13
N LEU A 26 1.39 -14.15 -11.54
CA LEU A 26 2.48 -14.82 -12.22
C LEU A 26 2.58 -16.25 -11.67
N ASN A 27 2.91 -17.21 -12.55
CA ASN A 27 3.28 -18.55 -12.10
C ASN A 27 4.75 -18.59 -11.63
N ASP A 28 5.22 -19.73 -11.16
CA ASP A 28 6.58 -19.96 -10.69
C ASP A 28 7.65 -19.84 -11.81
N ASP A 29 7.25 -19.99 -13.09
CA ASP A 29 8.09 -19.70 -14.26
C ASP A 29 8.15 -18.19 -14.61
N GLY A 30 7.39 -17.35 -13.91
CA GLY A 30 7.29 -15.90 -14.15
C GLY A 30 6.36 -15.52 -15.30
N GLU A 31 5.55 -16.46 -15.79
CA GLU A 31 4.59 -16.20 -16.87
C GLU A 31 3.30 -15.58 -16.32
N LEU A 32 2.75 -14.64 -17.09
CA LEU A 32 1.51 -13.96 -16.73
C LEU A 32 0.31 -14.90 -16.82
N VAL A 33 -0.39 -15.11 -15.71
CA VAL A 33 -1.60 -15.93 -15.61
C VAL A 33 -2.86 -15.08 -15.85
N LYS A 34 -3.00 -13.96 -15.16
CA LYS A 34 -4.15 -13.04 -15.30
C LYS A 34 -3.85 -11.65 -14.76
N LYS A 35 -4.71 -10.69 -15.13
CA LYS A 35 -4.74 -9.33 -14.55
C LYS A 35 -6.14 -8.98 -14.10
N ILE A 36 -6.23 -8.19 -13.03
CA ILE A 36 -7.51 -7.64 -12.53
C ILE A 36 -7.35 -6.19 -12.06
N GLY A 37 -8.50 -5.57 -11.79
CA GLY A 37 -8.60 -4.18 -11.38
C GLY A 37 -8.21 -3.22 -12.50
N ALA A 38 -8.59 -1.98 -12.35
CA ALA A 38 -8.18 -0.89 -13.25
C ALA A 38 -7.72 0.29 -12.41
N ILE A 39 -6.73 1.02 -12.90
CA ILE A 39 -6.33 2.28 -12.25
C ILE A 39 -7.51 3.25 -12.31
N PRO A 40 -8.02 3.77 -11.17
CA PRO A 40 -9.25 4.58 -11.13
C PRO A 40 -9.21 5.81 -12.05
N SER A 41 -8.05 6.43 -12.21
CA SER A 41 -7.85 7.64 -13.04
C SER A 41 -7.77 7.37 -14.55
N ILE A 42 -7.90 6.12 -14.99
CA ILE A 42 -7.69 5.73 -16.40
C ILE A 42 -8.71 6.35 -17.37
N ASN A 43 -9.83 6.86 -16.87
CA ASN A 43 -10.84 7.53 -17.68
C ASN A 43 -10.40 8.89 -18.24
N ASN A 44 -9.31 9.48 -17.74
CA ASN A 44 -8.73 10.69 -18.28
C ASN A 44 -7.89 10.36 -19.54
N GLN A 45 -8.31 10.87 -20.71
CA GLN A 45 -7.63 10.60 -21.99
C GLN A 45 -6.16 11.02 -22.02
N THR A 46 -5.81 12.11 -21.32
CA THR A 46 -4.42 12.57 -21.22
C THR A 46 -3.59 11.59 -20.41
N LEU A 47 -4.14 11.05 -19.31
CA LEU A 47 -3.46 10.08 -18.47
C LEU A 47 -3.33 8.72 -19.15
N ARG A 48 -4.30 8.31 -19.98
CA ARG A 48 -4.19 7.07 -20.76
C ARG A 48 -2.95 7.01 -21.67
N LYS A 49 -2.47 8.16 -22.13
CA LYS A 49 -1.24 8.27 -22.95
C LYS A 49 0.02 8.26 -22.09
N ALA A 50 -0.09 8.47 -20.79
CA ALA A 50 1.01 8.56 -19.83
C ALA A 50 1.06 7.33 -18.90
N ARG A 51 0.89 6.11 -19.43
CA ARG A 51 0.88 4.85 -18.68
C ARG A 51 2.07 4.66 -17.73
N PRO A 52 3.32 4.98 -18.10
CA PRO A 52 4.44 4.89 -17.18
C PRO A 52 4.28 5.80 -15.95
N ALA A 53 3.76 7.01 -16.16
CA ALA A 53 3.49 7.94 -15.07
C ALA A 53 2.36 7.44 -14.15
N LEU A 54 1.29 6.85 -14.72
CA LEU A 54 0.23 6.21 -13.95
C LEU A 54 0.76 5.04 -13.13
N ALA A 55 1.50 4.13 -13.74
CA ALA A 55 2.10 2.99 -13.06
C ALA A 55 3.00 3.43 -11.90
N GLN A 56 3.77 4.49 -12.09
CA GLN A 56 4.64 5.05 -11.07
C GLN A 56 3.87 5.72 -9.93
N ALA A 57 2.83 6.50 -10.25
CA ALA A 57 2.02 7.19 -9.24
C ALA A 57 1.17 6.24 -8.40
N TRP A 58 0.68 5.15 -9.00
CA TRP A 58 -0.16 4.15 -8.37
C TRP A 58 0.61 2.94 -7.83
N ARG A 59 1.90 3.08 -7.60
CA ARG A 59 2.68 2.05 -6.89
C ARG A 59 2.04 1.72 -5.55
N SER A 60 2.01 0.44 -5.22
CA SER A 60 1.28 -0.03 -4.04
C SER A 60 2.02 -1.16 -3.36
N PHE A 61 1.75 -1.31 -2.06
CA PHE A 61 2.08 -2.46 -1.24
C PHE A 61 0.86 -3.37 -1.17
N ILE A 62 1.08 -4.67 -1.06
CA ILE A 62 0.01 -5.66 -1.02
C ILE A 62 0.29 -6.73 0.04
N ASP A 63 -0.76 -7.28 0.59
CA ASP A 63 -0.72 -8.52 1.34
C ASP A 63 -1.96 -9.38 1.07
N TYR A 64 -1.82 -10.68 1.13
CA TYR A 64 -2.88 -11.64 0.90
C TYR A 64 -2.93 -12.69 2.00
N ASN A 65 -4.08 -12.84 2.61
CA ASN A 65 -4.34 -13.90 3.58
C ASN A 65 -5.17 -15.02 2.93
N SER A 66 -4.56 -16.18 2.75
CA SER A 66 -5.20 -17.34 2.14
C SER A 66 -6.33 -17.95 2.97
N HIS A 67 -6.32 -17.76 4.31
CA HIS A 67 -7.36 -18.28 5.20
C HIS A 67 -8.71 -17.60 4.96
N ASN A 68 -8.73 -16.28 4.86
CA ASN A 68 -9.96 -15.53 4.59
C ASN A 68 -10.15 -15.18 3.10
N GLY A 69 -9.10 -15.27 2.28
CA GLY A 69 -9.14 -14.96 0.84
C GLY A 69 -9.09 -13.46 0.53
N VAL A 70 -8.76 -12.63 1.52
CA VAL A 70 -8.68 -11.17 1.36
C VAL A 70 -7.27 -10.77 0.93
N LEU A 71 -7.21 -9.96 -0.11
CA LEU A 71 -6.03 -9.23 -0.53
C LEU A 71 -6.28 -7.75 -0.28
N ALA A 72 -5.37 -7.09 0.43
CA ALA A 72 -5.34 -5.65 0.58
C ALA A 72 -4.22 -5.04 -0.26
N MET A 73 -4.50 -3.87 -0.84
CA MET A 73 -3.55 -3.07 -1.59
C MET A 73 -3.63 -1.63 -1.11
N VAL A 74 -2.48 -1.04 -0.75
CA VAL A 74 -2.41 0.35 -0.29
C VAL A 74 -1.43 1.13 -1.14
N THR A 75 -1.77 2.37 -1.51
CA THR A 75 -0.95 3.17 -2.40
C THR A 75 0.21 3.84 -1.66
N GLN A 76 1.40 3.84 -2.29
CA GLN A 76 2.57 4.56 -1.78
C GLN A 76 2.37 6.08 -1.76
N LEU A 77 1.55 6.61 -2.66
CA LEU A 77 1.18 8.02 -2.74
C LEU A 77 -0.31 8.19 -2.51
N GLY A 78 -0.71 9.30 -1.86
CA GLY A 78 -2.11 9.54 -1.53
C GLY A 78 -2.59 8.66 -0.38
N GLU A 79 -3.89 8.46 -0.29
CA GLU A 79 -4.52 7.69 0.80
C GLU A 79 -5.60 6.77 0.24
N VAL A 80 -5.17 5.69 -0.42
CA VAL A 80 -6.08 4.71 -1.05
C VAL A 80 -5.82 3.32 -0.51
N LEU A 81 -6.89 2.66 -0.09
CA LEU A 81 -6.95 1.24 0.23
C LEU A 81 -7.89 0.55 -0.75
N GLU A 82 -7.43 -0.50 -1.39
CA GLU A 82 -8.22 -1.40 -2.20
C GLU A 82 -8.27 -2.78 -1.53
N VAL A 83 -9.45 -3.33 -1.37
CA VAL A 83 -9.68 -4.64 -0.75
C VAL A 83 -10.35 -5.55 -1.76
N TYR A 84 -9.73 -6.66 -2.07
CA TYR A 84 -10.24 -7.69 -2.97
C TYR A 84 -10.51 -8.96 -2.17
N ASN A 85 -11.75 -9.43 -2.12
CA ASN A 85 -12.04 -10.77 -1.63
C ASN A 85 -12.01 -11.74 -2.82
N LEU A 86 -10.97 -12.56 -2.88
CA LEU A 86 -10.73 -13.46 -4.01
C LEU A 86 -11.61 -14.72 -3.98
N LYS A 87 -12.35 -14.98 -2.88
CA LYS A 87 -13.30 -16.09 -2.77
C LYS A 87 -14.66 -15.76 -3.36
N ASP A 88 -15.14 -14.53 -3.18
CA ASP A 88 -16.45 -14.08 -3.66
C ASP A 88 -16.37 -13.05 -4.80
N SER A 89 -15.14 -12.68 -5.21
CA SER A 89 -14.87 -11.73 -6.29
C SER A 89 -15.42 -10.32 -6.01
N THR A 90 -15.50 -9.92 -4.75
CA THR A 90 -15.87 -8.55 -4.38
C THR A 90 -14.66 -7.64 -4.30
N GLU A 91 -14.86 -6.37 -4.63
CA GLU A 91 -13.86 -5.32 -4.60
C GLU A 91 -14.42 -4.08 -3.90
N VAL A 92 -13.62 -3.49 -3.02
CA VAL A 92 -13.94 -2.24 -2.33
C VAL A 92 -12.75 -1.30 -2.41
N ILE A 93 -12.99 -0.06 -2.83
CA ILE A 93 -11.99 1.01 -2.86
C ILE A 93 -12.37 2.04 -1.80
N ARG A 94 -11.42 2.39 -0.95
CA ARG A 94 -11.51 3.47 0.05
C ARG A 94 -10.51 4.55 -0.26
N ILE A 95 -11.00 5.77 -0.34
CA ILE A 95 -10.18 6.96 -0.55
C ILE A 95 -10.33 7.83 0.70
N GLY A 96 -9.22 8.05 1.40
CA GLY A 96 -9.17 8.88 2.59
C GLY A 96 -9.19 10.37 2.28
N GLU A 97 -9.02 11.20 3.30
CA GLU A 97 -9.12 12.67 3.20
C GLU A 97 -8.06 13.28 2.26
N ASN A 98 -6.91 12.64 2.15
CA ASN A 98 -5.81 13.12 1.29
C ASN A 98 -5.99 12.75 -0.19
N GLY A 99 -6.97 11.90 -0.49
CA GLY A 99 -7.38 11.55 -1.85
C GLY A 99 -6.43 10.60 -2.57
N GLU A 100 -6.65 10.45 -3.86
CA GLU A 100 -5.84 9.65 -4.77
C GLU A 100 -4.40 10.18 -4.93
N PRO A 101 -3.45 9.36 -5.46
CA PRO A 101 -2.12 9.80 -5.81
C PRO A 101 -2.11 11.08 -6.66
N LYS A 102 -1.48 12.15 -6.15
CA LYS A 102 -1.31 13.42 -6.87
C LYS A 102 0.07 13.49 -7.47
N PHE A 103 0.14 13.75 -8.79
CA PHE A 103 1.39 13.83 -9.53
C PHE A 103 1.27 14.79 -10.72
N LYS A 104 2.42 15.22 -11.22
CA LYS A 104 2.54 15.95 -12.49
C LYS A 104 3.30 15.09 -13.48
N ILE A 105 2.92 15.16 -14.75
CA ILE A 105 3.66 14.45 -15.80
C ILE A 105 4.79 15.35 -16.29
N PHE A 106 6.00 14.83 -16.23
CA PHE A 106 7.18 15.48 -16.78
C PHE A 106 8.01 14.45 -17.54
N GLU A 107 8.25 14.69 -18.82
CA GLU A 107 9.00 13.78 -19.72
C GLU A 107 8.50 12.31 -19.67
N GLY A 108 7.19 12.11 -19.49
CA GLY A 108 6.58 10.77 -19.41
C GLY A 108 6.60 10.13 -18.02
N TYR A 109 7.22 10.76 -17.02
CA TYR A 109 7.28 10.29 -15.64
C TYR A 109 6.27 11.01 -14.75
N GLY A 110 5.81 10.30 -13.71
CA GLY A 110 4.92 10.85 -12.69
C GLY A 110 5.71 11.47 -11.53
N ILE A 111 5.84 12.78 -11.50
CA ILE A 111 6.50 13.50 -10.41
C ILE A 111 5.50 13.71 -9.28
N PRO A 112 5.71 13.10 -8.08
CA PRO A 112 4.78 13.21 -6.95
C PRO A 112 4.61 14.67 -6.50
N SER A 113 3.37 15.04 -6.13
CA SER A 113 3.05 16.41 -5.68
C SER A 113 2.09 16.48 -4.50
N GLY A 114 1.63 15.34 -4.02
CA GLY A 114 0.70 15.21 -2.89
C GLY A 114 1.39 14.85 -1.58
N ILE A 115 1.02 13.70 -1.04
CA ILE A 115 1.57 13.14 0.20
C ILE A 115 2.24 11.80 -0.06
N MET A 116 3.18 11.43 0.81
CA MET A 116 3.57 10.04 1.04
C MET A 116 2.40 9.35 1.72
N GLY A 117 1.94 8.26 1.14
CA GLY A 117 0.81 7.48 1.62
C GLY A 117 1.24 6.36 2.56
N PHE A 118 1.07 5.14 2.10
CA PHE A 118 1.40 3.94 2.88
C PHE A 118 2.78 3.39 2.53
N SER A 119 3.40 2.68 3.48
CA SER A 119 4.69 2.00 3.28
C SER A 119 4.61 0.49 3.45
N ASP A 120 3.53 -0.02 4.04
CA ASP A 120 3.35 -1.45 4.27
C ASP A 120 1.90 -1.76 4.61
N VAL A 121 1.47 -3.02 4.39
CA VAL A 121 0.14 -3.53 4.71
C VAL A 121 0.22 -4.99 5.13
N GLN A 122 -0.59 -5.39 6.11
CA GLN A 122 -0.76 -6.78 6.53
C GLN A 122 -2.25 -7.12 6.65
N VAL A 123 -2.64 -8.25 6.11
CA VAL A 123 -3.99 -8.84 6.25
C VAL A 123 -3.91 -10.00 7.24
N THR A 124 -4.48 -9.81 8.43
CA THR A 124 -4.64 -10.87 9.43
C THR A 124 -5.94 -11.64 9.20
N ASP A 125 -6.25 -12.58 10.07
CA ASP A 125 -7.53 -13.30 10.02
C ASP A 125 -8.74 -12.40 10.37
N ASN A 126 -8.51 -11.28 11.08
CA ASN A 126 -9.58 -10.44 11.60
C ASN A 126 -9.61 -9.02 11.04
N ALA A 127 -8.47 -8.48 10.57
CA ALA A 127 -8.37 -7.08 10.18
C ALA A 127 -7.27 -6.84 9.12
N ILE A 128 -7.25 -5.63 8.57
CA ILE A 128 -6.20 -5.12 7.71
C ILE A 128 -5.49 -4.00 8.45
N TYR A 129 -4.18 -4.08 8.53
CA TYR A 129 -3.31 -3.08 9.15
C TYR A 129 -2.45 -2.43 8.08
N ALA A 130 -2.23 -1.11 8.14
CA ALA A 130 -1.41 -0.41 7.16
C ALA A 130 -0.65 0.76 7.80
N VAL A 131 0.66 0.85 7.55
CA VAL A 131 1.50 1.97 7.99
C VAL A 131 1.27 3.17 7.09
N PHE A 132 0.88 4.30 7.68
CA PHE A 132 0.58 5.54 6.97
C PHE A 132 1.53 6.68 7.37
N HIS A 133 2.11 7.35 6.37
CA HIS A 133 3.02 8.49 6.55
C HIS A 133 2.27 9.81 6.70
N GLY A 134 1.55 10.22 5.68
CA GLY A 134 0.80 11.47 5.65
C GLY A 134 1.64 12.73 5.42
N THR A 135 2.97 12.60 5.28
CA THR A 135 3.88 13.74 5.06
C THR A 135 3.77 14.26 3.63
N THR A 136 3.66 15.57 3.46
CA THR A 136 3.58 16.19 2.14
C THR A 136 4.96 16.29 1.48
N PHE A 137 5.02 16.19 0.16
CA PHE A 137 6.25 16.45 -0.59
C PHE A 137 6.78 17.87 -0.40
N LYS A 138 5.90 18.85 -0.11
CA LYS A 138 6.31 20.22 0.23
C LYS A 138 7.07 20.27 1.55
N GLU A 139 6.64 19.50 2.55
CA GLU A 139 7.35 19.40 3.83
C GLU A 139 8.70 18.73 3.66
N ILE A 140 8.76 17.63 2.90
CA ILE A 140 10.02 16.93 2.60
C ILE A 140 11.03 17.89 1.96
N VAL A 141 10.60 18.65 0.93
CA VAL A 141 11.48 19.65 0.26
C VAL A 141 11.87 20.78 1.20
N LYS A 142 10.95 21.32 2.01
CA LYS A 142 11.22 22.39 2.96
C LYS A 142 12.27 22.00 3.99
N HIS A 143 12.31 20.75 4.39
CA HIS A 143 13.26 20.21 5.36
C HIS A 143 14.52 19.59 4.72
N ASN A 144 14.76 19.79 3.41
CA ASN A 144 15.92 19.27 2.66
C ASN A 144 16.10 17.74 2.83
N GLY A 145 15.00 16.99 2.95
CA GLY A 145 15.06 15.54 3.17
C GLY A 145 15.47 15.11 4.60
N HIS A 146 15.55 16.03 5.56
CA HIS A 146 15.91 15.71 6.96
C HIS A 146 14.70 15.31 7.84
N LEU A 147 13.56 14.98 7.25
CA LEU A 147 12.45 14.39 8.00
C LEU A 147 12.73 12.91 8.24
N PRO A 148 12.29 12.37 9.40
CA PRO A 148 12.36 10.93 9.61
C PRO A 148 11.60 10.16 8.51
N ASP A 149 12.21 9.07 8.04
CA ASP A 149 11.56 8.15 7.12
C ASP A 149 10.59 7.24 7.87
N GLY A 150 9.43 6.97 7.26
CA GLY A 150 8.40 6.11 7.82
C GLY A 150 7.13 6.84 8.25
N GLY A 151 6.14 6.06 8.65
CA GLY A 151 4.85 6.54 9.15
C GLY A 151 4.76 6.52 10.68
N LYS A 152 3.95 7.41 11.22
CA LYS A 152 3.60 7.45 12.65
C LYS A 152 2.24 6.82 12.96
N TYR A 153 1.57 6.33 11.95
CA TYR A 153 0.22 5.81 12.11
C TYR A 153 0.14 4.38 11.58
N ILE A 154 -0.54 3.51 12.31
CA ILE A 154 -1.03 2.25 11.76
C ILE A 154 -2.54 2.35 11.71
N TYR A 155 -3.08 2.41 10.51
CA TYR A 155 -4.52 2.38 10.28
C TYR A 155 -5.00 0.94 10.33
N VAL A 156 -6.15 0.72 10.97
CA VAL A 156 -6.78 -0.57 11.08
C VAL A 156 -8.16 -0.54 10.43
N PHE A 157 -8.38 -1.47 9.53
CA PHE A 157 -9.63 -1.61 8.79
C PHE A 157 -10.21 -3.01 8.99
N SER A 158 -11.54 -3.13 8.86
CA SER A 158 -12.18 -4.44 8.74
C SER A 158 -11.74 -5.15 7.46
N LEU A 159 -11.98 -6.44 7.35
CA LEU A 159 -11.75 -7.21 6.12
C LEU A 159 -12.63 -6.75 4.92
N LYS A 160 -13.55 -5.81 5.15
CA LYS A 160 -14.37 -5.12 4.13
C LYS A 160 -13.88 -3.70 3.84
N GLY A 161 -12.71 -3.32 4.37
CA GLY A 161 -12.12 -2.01 4.18
C GLY A 161 -12.79 -0.87 4.97
N GLU A 162 -13.63 -1.16 5.97
CA GLU A 162 -14.22 -0.14 6.83
C GLU A 162 -13.19 0.33 7.86
N PRO A 163 -12.97 1.63 8.06
CA PRO A 163 -12.03 2.11 9.07
C PRO A 163 -12.55 1.76 10.47
N LEU A 164 -11.68 1.16 11.30
CA LEU A 164 -12.01 0.79 12.66
C LEU A 164 -11.37 1.76 13.66
N TYR A 165 -10.06 1.85 13.65
CA TYR A 165 -9.26 2.74 14.51
C TYR A 165 -7.86 2.95 13.93
N LYS A 166 -7.05 3.75 14.61
CA LYS A 166 -5.63 3.93 14.28
C LYS A 166 -4.79 3.95 15.54
N TYR A 167 -3.61 3.36 15.44
CA TYR A 167 -2.54 3.55 16.42
C TYR A 167 -1.71 4.78 16.05
N VAL A 168 -1.33 5.56 17.05
CA VAL A 168 -0.35 6.62 16.93
C VAL A 168 0.91 6.14 17.61
N LEU A 169 1.99 6.00 16.84
CA LEU A 169 3.25 5.47 17.31
C LEU A 169 4.14 6.58 17.85
N ASP A 170 5.02 6.26 18.78
CA ASP A 170 6.11 7.13 19.26
C ASP A 170 7.36 7.06 18.37
N HIS A 171 7.42 6.07 17.45
CA HIS A 171 8.44 5.89 16.43
C HIS A 171 7.90 6.14 15.02
N TYR A 172 8.81 6.50 14.09
CA TYR A 172 8.54 6.44 12.67
C TYR A 172 8.91 5.06 12.15
N VAL A 173 7.95 4.32 11.61
CA VAL A 173 8.17 2.95 11.15
C VAL A 173 7.89 2.81 9.66
N TYR A 174 8.64 1.92 9.00
CA TYR A 174 8.53 1.70 7.56
C TYR A 174 7.79 0.40 7.24
N GLY A 175 8.20 -0.70 7.85
CA GLY A 175 7.58 -2.01 7.75
C GLY A 175 7.16 -2.52 9.14
N PHE A 176 6.24 -3.48 9.18
CA PHE A 176 5.73 -4.01 10.44
C PHE A 176 5.19 -5.43 10.30
N TRP A 177 4.98 -6.06 11.44
CA TRP A 177 4.29 -7.33 11.57
C TRP A 177 3.41 -7.31 12.82
N VAL A 178 2.16 -7.77 12.69
CA VAL A 178 1.17 -7.81 13.77
C VAL A 178 0.95 -9.26 14.19
N ASP A 179 1.05 -9.50 15.49
CA ASP A 179 0.56 -10.71 16.15
C ASP A 179 -0.67 -10.35 16.99
N GLU A 180 -1.85 -10.68 16.46
CA GLU A 180 -3.12 -10.40 17.15
C GLU A 180 -3.29 -11.25 18.40
N ALA A 181 -2.71 -12.48 18.45
CA ALA A 181 -2.83 -13.37 19.60
C ALA A 181 -2.10 -12.80 20.83
N THR A 182 -0.93 -12.22 20.63
CA THR A 182 -0.17 -11.56 21.71
C THR A 182 -0.42 -10.07 21.80
N LYS A 183 -1.25 -9.51 20.90
CA LYS A 183 -1.51 -8.06 20.75
C LYS A 183 -0.20 -7.27 20.62
N THR A 184 0.71 -7.76 19.80
CA THR A 184 2.03 -7.16 19.62
C THR A 184 2.21 -6.70 18.17
N ILE A 185 2.82 -5.53 18.00
CA ILE A 185 3.32 -5.07 16.72
C ILE A 185 4.85 -5.00 16.81
N ILE A 186 5.53 -5.67 15.87
CA ILE A 186 6.97 -5.53 15.66
C ILE A 186 7.15 -4.71 14.41
N ALA A 187 7.98 -3.67 14.46
CA ALA A 187 8.15 -2.77 13.33
C ALA A 187 9.62 -2.33 13.16
N THR A 188 9.93 -1.76 12.00
CA THR A 188 11.26 -1.27 11.68
C THR A 188 11.29 0.26 11.67
N ASP A 189 12.09 0.84 12.57
CA ASP A 189 12.44 2.26 12.60
C ASP A 189 13.82 2.44 11.97
N ILE A 190 13.84 2.75 10.68
CA ILE A 190 15.10 2.88 9.91
C ILE A 190 15.92 4.16 10.27
N ASN A 191 15.40 5.03 11.13
CA ASN A 191 16.08 6.23 11.59
C ASN A 191 16.97 5.97 12.81
N ASN A 192 16.94 4.77 13.38
CA ASN A 192 17.67 4.40 14.58
C ASN A 192 18.69 3.28 14.34
N ASP A 193 19.80 3.31 15.10
CA ASP A 193 20.82 2.25 15.08
C ASP A 193 20.28 0.91 15.59
N GLN A 194 19.24 0.94 16.43
CA GLN A 194 18.46 -0.23 16.85
C GLN A 194 17.09 -0.20 16.16
N PRO A 195 17.00 -0.72 14.93
CA PRO A 195 15.85 -0.48 14.07
C PRO A 195 14.61 -1.30 14.43
N ILE A 196 14.72 -2.34 15.27
CA ILE A 196 13.57 -3.17 15.63
C ILE A 196 12.89 -2.61 16.87
N VAL A 197 11.65 -2.19 16.71
CA VAL A 197 10.80 -1.66 17.78
C VAL A 197 9.61 -2.58 18.00
N ARG A 198 9.15 -2.66 19.26
CA ARG A 198 8.02 -3.47 19.66
C ARG A 198 6.99 -2.65 20.41
N PHE A 199 5.75 -2.73 19.96
CA PHE A 199 4.60 -2.09 20.60
C PHE A 199 3.67 -3.12 21.18
N GLN A 200 3.11 -2.82 22.34
CA GLN A 200 2.03 -3.60 22.95
C GLN A 200 0.71 -2.89 22.67
N CYS A 201 -0.19 -3.53 21.94
CA CYS A 201 -1.52 -3.02 21.67
C CYS A 201 -2.42 -3.22 22.89
N GLY A 202 -3.12 -2.17 23.29
CA GLY A 202 -4.07 -2.21 24.43
C GLY A 202 -5.42 -2.81 24.04
#